data_25e255a4d110dde7b2fe8a0bda127c5c
#
_entry.id   25e255a4d110dde7b2fe8a0bda127c5c
#
_cell.length_a   1.000
_cell.length_b   1.000
_cell.length_c   1.000
_cell.angle_alpha   90.00
_cell.angle_beta   90.00
_cell.angle_gamma   90.00
#
_symmetry.space_group_name_H-M   'P 1'
#
loop_
_entity.id
_entity.type
_entity.pdbx_description
1 polymer ?
#
loop_
_entity_poly.entity_id
_entity_poly.type
_entity_poly.pdbx_seq_one_letter_code
_entity_poly.pdbx_strand_id
1 'polypeptide(L)'
;CEPTCQPSTRPLQMSFDTDPDKAAYLKSIIYREIAKLAKQGPTAEELDKVVKNLLKDREQAKPNNSYWMTTLRDYYQNGINFDLPANYEDIINNMTIKDVKKFAKKYFAKPDLVDVVFKPL
;
A
#
# COMPACT_ATOMS: atom_id res chain seq x y z
N CYS A 1 29.61 18.37 2.59
CA CYS A 1 28.80 17.32 1.95
C CYS A 1 27.35 17.52 2.35
N GLU A 2 26.55 18.15 1.49
CA GLU A 2 25.12 18.28 1.71
C GLU A 2 24.48 16.90 1.52
N PRO A 3 23.64 16.43 2.47
CA PRO A 3 22.85 15.26 2.22
C PRO A 3 21.78 15.65 1.20
N THR A 4 21.94 15.22 -0.02
CA THR A 4 20.87 15.23 -1.02
C THR A 4 19.73 14.39 -0.47
N CYS A 5 18.75 15.07 0.10
CA CYS A 5 17.49 14.48 0.51
C CYS A 5 16.77 14.02 -0.76
N GLN A 6 17.02 12.80 -1.20
CA GLN A 6 16.21 12.18 -2.24
C GLN A 6 14.79 12.07 -1.69
N PRO A 7 13.79 12.62 -2.39
CA PRO A 7 12.41 12.36 -1.99
C PRO A 7 12.21 10.87 -1.97
N SER A 8 11.78 10.32 -0.83
CA SER A 8 11.49 8.90 -0.69
C SER A 8 10.27 8.58 -1.55
N THR A 9 10.50 8.31 -2.82
CA THR A 9 9.50 7.71 -3.70
C THR A 9 9.31 6.28 -3.26
N ARG A 10 8.28 6.02 -2.46
CA ARG A 10 7.88 4.65 -2.14
C ARG A 10 7.07 4.12 -3.32
N PRO A 11 7.60 3.19 -4.12
CA PRO A 11 6.84 2.60 -5.21
C PRO A 11 5.70 1.75 -4.64
N LEU A 12 4.54 1.85 -5.25
CA LEU A 12 3.48 0.89 -5.02
C LEU A 12 3.75 -0.33 -5.91
N GLN A 13 4.03 -1.46 -5.30
CA GLN A 13 4.33 -2.71 -6.01
C GLN A 13 3.13 -3.65 -5.92
N MET A 14 2.75 -4.21 -7.06
CA MET A 14 1.80 -5.31 -7.16
C MET A 14 2.50 -6.47 -7.84
N SER A 15 2.50 -7.64 -7.19
CA SER A 15 3.09 -8.87 -7.73
C SER A 15 2.09 -10.01 -7.63
N PHE A 16 2.07 -10.87 -8.62
CA PHE A 16 1.24 -12.06 -8.63
C PHE A 16 1.86 -13.13 -9.53
N ASP A 17 1.59 -14.36 -9.20
CA ASP A 17 1.99 -15.52 -9.98
C ASP A 17 0.81 -16.04 -10.79
N THR A 18 1.05 -16.41 -12.05
CA THR A 18 0.01 -16.92 -12.95
C THR A 18 0.61 -17.75 -14.07
N ASP A 19 -0.23 -18.51 -14.75
CA ASP A 19 0.14 -19.17 -15.99
C ASP A 19 0.56 -18.15 -17.05
N PRO A 20 1.62 -18.40 -17.83
CA PRO A 20 2.13 -17.48 -18.85
C PRO A 20 1.06 -16.97 -19.84
N ASP A 21 0.12 -17.85 -20.20
CA ASP A 21 -0.95 -17.53 -21.15
C ASP A 21 -2.01 -16.58 -20.59
N LYS A 22 -2.13 -16.53 -19.26
CA LYS A 22 -3.11 -15.68 -18.54
C LYS A 22 -2.55 -14.33 -18.10
N ALA A 23 -1.24 -14.16 -18.17
CA ALA A 23 -0.55 -12.96 -17.65
C ALA A 23 -1.11 -11.65 -18.24
N ALA A 24 -1.31 -11.60 -19.56
CA ALA A 24 -1.86 -10.42 -20.23
C ALA A 24 -3.31 -10.13 -19.82
N TYR A 25 -4.12 -11.17 -19.66
CA TYR A 25 -5.50 -11.03 -19.22
C TYR A 25 -5.60 -10.50 -17.78
N LEU A 26 -4.86 -11.10 -16.86
CA LEU A 26 -4.84 -10.67 -15.45
C LEU A 26 -4.31 -9.25 -15.28
N LYS A 27 -3.29 -8.89 -16.04
CA LYS A 27 -2.80 -7.52 -16.11
C LYS A 27 -3.90 -6.54 -16.51
N SER A 28 -4.68 -6.86 -17.54
CA SER A 28 -5.80 -6.01 -17.96
C SER A 28 -6.88 -5.85 -16.89
N ILE A 29 -7.13 -6.90 -16.09
CA ILE A 29 -8.03 -6.85 -14.94
C ILE A 29 -7.51 -5.90 -13.87
N ILE A 30 -6.21 -5.97 -13.53
CA ILE A 30 -5.60 -5.09 -12.54
C ILE A 30 -5.75 -3.63 -12.96
N TYR A 31 -5.44 -3.28 -14.19
CA TYR A 31 -5.62 -1.91 -14.70
C TYR A 31 -7.07 -1.44 -14.64
N ARG A 32 -8.00 -2.32 -14.98
CA ARG A 32 -9.43 -2.01 -14.90
C ARG A 32 -9.88 -1.77 -13.46
N GLU A 33 -9.45 -2.59 -12.51
CA GLU A 33 -9.80 -2.43 -11.11
C GLU A 33 -9.16 -1.17 -10.49
N ILE A 34 -7.92 -0.84 -10.86
CA ILE A 34 -7.27 0.42 -10.47
C ILE A 34 -8.05 1.63 -11.00
N ALA A 35 -8.45 1.60 -12.27
CA ALA A 35 -9.24 2.67 -12.87
C ALA A 35 -10.61 2.82 -12.19
N LYS A 36 -11.25 1.71 -11.85
CA LYS A 36 -12.51 1.67 -11.10
C LYS A 36 -12.34 2.27 -9.71
N LEU A 37 -11.28 1.89 -8.98
CA LEU A 37 -10.96 2.44 -7.67
C LEU A 37 -10.73 3.95 -7.71
N ALA A 38 -10.02 4.45 -8.72
CA ALA A 38 -9.80 5.88 -8.90
C ALA A 38 -11.08 6.64 -9.25
N LYS A 39 -12.01 6.02 -9.97
CA LYS A 39 -13.28 6.62 -10.40
C LYS A 39 -14.37 6.57 -9.33
N GLN A 40 -14.56 5.44 -8.71
CA GLN A 40 -15.68 5.17 -7.79
C GLN A 40 -15.23 5.14 -6.32
N GLY A 41 -13.98 4.76 -6.05
CA GLY A 41 -13.49 4.41 -4.72
C GLY A 41 -13.87 2.97 -4.34
N PRO A 42 -13.43 2.50 -3.17
CA PRO A 42 -13.82 1.21 -2.63
C PRO A 42 -15.27 1.23 -2.12
N THR A 43 -15.87 0.07 -2.02
CA THR A 43 -17.14 -0.07 -1.29
C THR A 43 -16.89 0.05 0.23
N ALA A 44 -17.95 0.37 0.99
CA ALA A 44 -17.85 0.44 2.45
C ALA A 44 -17.43 -0.91 3.07
N GLU A 45 -17.91 -2.02 2.50
CA GLU A 45 -17.56 -3.36 2.95
C GLU A 45 -16.09 -3.69 2.68
N GLU A 46 -15.57 -3.33 1.50
CA GLU A 46 -14.15 -3.51 1.16
C GLU A 46 -13.25 -2.70 2.09
N LEU A 47 -13.60 -1.44 2.34
CA LEU A 47 -12.85 -0.59 3.26
C LEU A 47 -12.84 -1.16 4.69
N ASP A 48 -14.00 -1.59 5.20
CA ASP A 48 -14.12 -2.20 6.53
C ASP A 48 -13.27 -3.47 6.67
N LYS A 49 -13.28 -4.33 5.66
CA LYS A 49 -12.42 -5.53 5.62
C LYS A 49 -10.94 -5.18 5.68
N VAL A 50 -10.50 -4.18 4.90
CA VAL A 50 -9.11 -3.75 4.88
C VAL A 50 -8.70 -3.16 6.23
N VAL A 51 -9.51 -2.29 6.82
CA VAL A 51 -9.26 -1.70 8.13
C VAL A 51 -9.11 -2.79 9.20
N LYS A 52 -10.05 -3.73 9.26
CA LYS A 52 -10.00 -4.85 10.21
C LYS A 52 -8.76 -5.73 10.03
N ASN A 53 -8.40 -6.03 8.79
CA ASN A 53 -7.20 -6.82 8.51
C ASN A 53 -5.92 -6.09 8.94
N LEU A 54 -5.77 -4.81 8.61
CA LEU A 54 -4.60 -4.03 8.99
C LEU A 54 -4.43 -3.94 10.51
N LEU A 55 -5.52 -3.73 11.25
CA LEU A 55 -5.48 -3.71 12.72
C LEU A 55 -5.14 -5.07 13.30
N LYS A 56 -5.73 -6.14 12.76
CA LYS A 56 -5.43 -7.52 13.17
C LYS A 56 -3.97 -7.89 12.90
N ASP A 57 -3.46 -7.60 11.70
CA ASP A 57 -2.08 -7.89 11.32
C ASP A 57 -1.08 -7.17 12.24
N ARG A 58 -1.40 -5.92 12.61
CA ARG A 58 -0.60 -5.18 13.56
C ARG A 58 -0.57 -5.82 14.95
N GLU A 59 -1.73 -6.22 15.49
CA GLU A 59 -1.79 -6.91 16.78
C GLU A 59 -1.01 -8.23 16.77
N GLN A 60 -1.06 -8.96 15.67
CA GLN A 60 -0.31 -10.19 15.49
C GLN A 60 1.20 -9.96 15.29
N ALA A 61 1.59 -8.78 14.79
CA ALA A 61 2.99 -8.43 14.59
C ALA A 61 3.68 -7.96 15.89
N LYS A 62 2.98 -7.31 16.80
CA LYS A 62 3.54 -6.76 18.06
C LYS A 62 4.39 -7.74 18.90
N PRO A 63 4.05 -9.03 19.00
CA PRO A 63 4.89 -10.01 19.71
C PRO A 63 6.22 -10.32 18.99
N ASN A 64 6.38 -9.95 17.74
CA ASN A 64 7.56 -10.31 16.94
C ASN A 64 8.65 -9.24 17.04
N ASN A 65 9.90 -9.67 17.17
CA ASN A 65 11.06 -8.76 17.20
C ASN A 65 11.17 -7.91 15.94
N SER A 66 10.77 -8.44 14.78
CA SER A 66 10.78 -7.72 13.50
C SER A 66 9.89 -6.47 13.51
N TYR A 67 8.78 -6.51 14.23
CA TYR A 67 7.92 -5.34 14.42
C TYR A 67 8.68 -4.22 15.14
N TRP A 68 9.33 -4.53 16.26
CA TRP A 68 10.07 -3.55 17.04
C TRP A 68 11.29 -3.01 16.31
N MET A 69 12.02 -3.87 15.61
CA MET A 69 13.13 -3.45 14.76
C MET A 69 12.70 -2.45 13.69
N THR A 70 11.56 -2.71 13.03
CA THR A 70 11.00 -1.80 12.02
C THR A 70 10.52 -0.50 12.66
N THR A 71 9.80 -0.56 13.77
CA THR A 71 9.29 0.61 14.50
C THR A 71 10.44 1.51 14.98
N LEU A 72 11.51 0.94 15.54
CA LEU A 72 12.69 1.68 15.96
C LEU A 72 13.41 2.31 14.75
N ARG A 73 13.59 1.57 13.68
CA ARG A 73 14.20 2.10 12.46
C ARG A 73 13.43 3.29 11.92
N ASP A 74 12.11 3.17 11.81
CA ASP A 74 11.26 4.25 11.30
C ASP A 74 11.27 5.47 12.22
N TYR A 75 11.35 5.26 13.54
CA TYR A 75 11.52 6.34 14.51
C TYR A 75 12.83 7.09 14.30
N TYR A 76 13.95 6.37 14.16
CA TYR A 76 15.25 7.01 13.97
C TYR A 76 15.45 7.64 12.59
N GLN A 77 14.87 7.05 11.55
CA GLN A 77 15.00 7.55 10.17
C GLN A 77 14.02 8.67 9.84
N ASN A 78 12.79 8.57 10.32
CA ASN A 78 11.69 9.44 9.90
C ASN A 78 11.10 10.28 11.04
N GLY A 79 11.53 10.06 12.29
CA GLY A 79 10.98 10.73 13.46
C GLY A 79 9.55 10.30 13.83
N ILE A 80 9.04 9.21 13.24
CA ILE A 80 7.66 8.76 13.42
C ILE A 80 7.64 7.49 14.24
N ASN A 81 7.01 7.55 15.41
CA ASN A 81 6.76 6.37 16.23
C ASN A 81 5.42 5.73 15.82
N PHE A 82 5.48 4.68 15.01
CA PHE A 82 4.30 3.94 14.57
C PHE A 82 3.67 3.05 15.65
N ASP A 83 4.30 2.90 16.82
CA ASP A 83 3.68 2.19 17.95
C ASP A 83 2.63 3.05 18.69
N LEU A 84 2.67 4.36 18.53
CA LEU A 84 1.63 5.24 19.05
C LEU A 84 0.33 5.08 18.25
N PRO A 85 -0.82 4.87 18.94
CA PRO A 85 -2.11 4.76 18.28
C PRO A 85 -2.44 5.91 17.33
N ALA A 86 -2.11 7.15 17.72
CA ALA A 86 -2.32 8.35 16.91
C ALA A 86 -1.59 8.32 15.55
N ASN A 87 -0.50 7.58 15.44
CA ASN A 87 0.31 7.49 14.22
C ASN A 87 -0.06 6.30 13.33
N TYR A 88 -0.90 5.38 13.79
CA TYR A 88 -1.30 4.21 13.03
C TYR A 88 -2.79 3.87 13.19
N GLU A 89 -3.22 3.37 14.36
CA GLU A 89 -4.59 2.87 14.57
C GLU A 89 -5.63 3.97 14.33
N ASP A 90 -5.39 5.16 14.85
CA ASP A 90 -6.34 6.28 14.69
C ASP A 90 -6.43 6.72 13.22
N ILE A 91 -5.32 6.73 12.50
CA ILE A 91 -5.30 7.04 11.07
C ILE A 91 -6.11 6.01 10.28
N ILE A 92 -5.92 4.72 10.57
CA ILE A 92 -6.63 3.63 9.88
C ILE A 92 -8.12 3.65 10.21
N ASN A 93 -8.49 3.85 11.48
CA ASN A 93 -9.88 3.90 11.91
C ASN A 93 -10.63 5.10 11.33
N ASN A 94 -9.94 6.22 11.08
CA ASN A 94 -10.52 7.42 10.50
C ASN A 94 -10.44 7.47 8.97
N MET A 95 -9.90 6.43 8.33
CA MET A 95 -9.80 6.37 6.87
C MET A 95 -11.18 6.30 6.21
N THR A 96 -11.42 7.18 5.25
CA THR A 96 -12.69 7.25 4.53
C THR A 96 -12.57 6.78 3.08
N ILE A 97 -13.71 6.41 2.47
CA ILE A 97 -13.79 6.09 1.03
C ILE A 97 -13.26 7.25 0.19
N LYS A 98 -13.51 8.49 0.63
CA LYS A 98 -13.06 9.70 -0.08
C LYS A 98 -11.53 9.82 -0.06
N ASP A 99 -10.88 9.45 1.04
CA ASP A 99 -9.42 9.48 1.16
C ASP A 99 -8.77 8.47 0.23
N VAL A 100 -9.28 7.24 0.21
CA VAL A 100 -8.81 6.18 -0.70
C VAL A 100 -9.00 6.58 -2.16
N LYS A 101 -10.17 7.14 -2.50
CA LYS A 101 -10.45 7.62 -3.86
C LYS A 101 -9.52 8.77 -4.27
N LYS A 102 -9.27 9.73 -3.37
CA LYS A 102 -8.38 10.86 -3.61
C LYS A 102 -6.94 10.38 -3.81
N PHE A 103 -6.49 9.44 -3.00
CA PHE A 103 -5.20 8.79 -3.13
C PHE A 103 -5.08 8.09 -4.50
N ALA A 104 -6.04 7.24 -4.84
CA ALA A 104 -6.05 6.52 -6.09
C ALA A 104 -6.01 7.47 -7.31
N LYS A 105 -6.79 8.52 -7.30
CA LYS A 105 -6.75 9.56 -8.34
C LYS A 105 -5.38 10.20 -8.46
N LYS A 106 -4.75 10.56 -7.35
CA LYS A 106 -3.45 11.23 -7.34
C LYS A 106 -2.35 10.34 -7.90
N TYR A 107 -2.30 9.08 -7.48
CA TYR A 107 -1.20 8.17 -7.79
C TYR A 107 -1.38 7.41 -9.10
N PHE A 108 -2.62 7.19 -9.55
CA PHE A 108 -2.88 6.44 -10.77
C PHE A 108 -3.29 7.31 -11.98
N ALA A 109 -3.45 8.63 -11.80
CA ALA A 109 -3.79 9.53 -12.91
C ALA A 109 -2.63 9.73 -13.90
N LYS A 110 -1.39 9.67 -13.42
CA LYS A 110 -0.16 9.76 -14.22
C LYS A 110 0.87 8.79 -13.63
N PRO A 111 0.73 7.50 -13.83
CA PRO A 111 1.66 6.55 -13.29
C PRO A 111 2.97 6.55 -14.08
N ASP A 112 4.08 6.75 -13.38
CA ASP A 112 5.36 6.24 -13.83
C ASP A 112 5.32 4.73 -13.59
N LEU A 113 4.92 3.98 -14.61
CA LEU A 113 4.65 2.56 -14.50
C LEU A 113 5.83 1.75 -15.02
N VAL A 114 6.34 0.86 -14.20
CA VAL A 114 7.29 -0.19 -14.60
C VAL A 114 6.57 -1.53 -14.55
N ASP A 115 6.57 -2.23 -15.66
CA ASP A 115 5.89 -3.49 -15.84
C ASP A 115 6.91 -4.57 -16.17
N VAL A 116 7.03 -5.55 -15.30
CA VAL A 116 8.02 -6.63 -15.43
C VAL A 116 7.30 -7.97 -15.45
N VAL A 117 7.52 -8.76 -16.49
CA VAL A 117 6.96 -10.11 -16.63
C VAL A 117 8.12 -11.11 -16.71
N PHE A 118 8.23 -11.98 -15.72
CA PHE A 118 9.13 -13.13 -15.78
C PHE A 118 8.41 -14.32 -16.40
N LYS A 119 8.98 -14.90 -17.45
CA LYS A 119 8.48 -16.11 -18.08
C LYS A 119 9.48 -17.24 -17.84
N PRO A 120 9.01 -18.49 -17.66
CA PRO A 120 9.91 -19.64 -17.70
C PRO A 120 10.55 -19.74 -19.08
N LEU A 121 11.80 -20.18 -19.11
CA LEU A 121 12.58 -20.49 -20.32
C LEU A 121 12.01 -21.71 -21.02
#